data_64c6b48ad0e64e15ce9d893ec95342ab
#
_entry.id   64c6b48ad0e64e15ce9d893ec95342ab
#
_cell.length_a   1.000
_cell.length_b   1.000
_cell.length_c   1.000
_cell.angle_alpha   90.00
_cell.angle_beta   90.00
_cell.angle_gamma   90.00
#
_symmetry.space_group_name_H-M   'P 1'
#
loop_
_entity.id
_entity.type
_entity.pdbx_description
1 polymer ?
#
loop_
_entity_poly.entity_id
_entity_poly.type
_entity_poly.pdbx_seq_one_letter_code
_entity_poly.pdbx_strand_id
1 'polypeptide(L)'
;MGDMKHLSAPAPAKREKDNERPLVEDIRLLGRILGDEIREQEGPAAFELIEKIRTLSVAFRRDADHEADKALKKLLKSLTGDQTVSVIRAFTYFSHLANLAEDRHHIRRRAIHERAGDTQEGSIDVAMSRLRWAGIAPKTISQTLAQSYVSPVLTAHPTEVQRKSILDAERDIAQLLTERDEIKMRGAFFENKKDALTAREL
;
A
#
# COMPACT_ATOMS: atom_id res chain seq x y z
N MET A 1 -6.97 0.52 -48.85
CA MET A 1 -7.48 -0.52 -47.94
C MET A 1 -6.29 -0.93 -47.08
N GLY A 2 -6.07 -0.25 -45.97
CA GLY A 2 -4.92 -0.42 -45.09
C GLY A 2 -5.37 -1.07 -43.79
N ASP A 3 -4.74 -2.20 -43.50
CA ASP A 3 -4.93 -3.03 -42.31
C ASP A 3 -4.66 -2.23 -41.02
N MET A 4 -5.70 -1.93 -40.30
CA MET A 4 -5.59 -1.48 -38.92
C MET A 4 -5.31 -2.71 -38.03
N LYS A 5 -4.03 -2.94 -37.69
CA LYS A 5 -3.64 -3.89 -36.67
C LYS A 5 -4.22 -3.43 -35.32
N HIS A 6 -5.24 -4.14 -34.86
CA HIS A 6 -5.71 -4.07 -33.48
C HIS A 6 -4.56 -4.43 -32.52
N LEU A 7 -3.99 -3.43 -31.87
CA LEU A 7 -3.17 -3.62 -30.69
C LEU A 7 -4.08 -4.11 -29.56
N SER A 8 -4.08 -5.43 -29.33
CA SER A 8 -4.76 -6.04 -28.20
C SER A 8 -4.23 -5.43 -26.89
N ALA A 9 -5.10 -4.82 -26.10
CA ALA A 9 -4.77 -4.42 -24.75
C ALA A 9 -4.33 -5.66 -23.93
N PRO A 10 -3.28 -5.59 -23.11
CA PRO A 10 -2.83 -6.72 -22.31
C PRO A 10 -3.93 -7.14 -21.33
N ALA A 11 -4.03 -8.46 -21.09
CA ALA A 11 -5.05 -9.07 -20.25
C ALA A 11 -5.09 -8.44 -18.85
N PRO A 12 -6.26 -8.20 -18.24
CA PRO A 12 -6.44 -7.46 -16.99
C PRO A 12 -5.59 -8.00 -15.82
N ALA A 13 -5.44 -9.31 -15.68
CA ALA A 13 -4.66 -9.93 -14.61
C ALA A 13 -3.15 -9.61 -14.62
N LYS A 14 -2.57 -9.27 -15.76
CA LYS A 14 -1.16 -8.88 -15.85
C LYS A 14 -0.95 -7.42 -15.50
N ARG A 15 -1.90 -6.56 -15.83
CA ARG A 15 -1.89 -5.13 -15.46
C ARG A 15 -2.07 -4.92 -13.94
N GLU A 16 -2.92 -5.70 -13.28
CA GLU A 16 -3.08 -5.62 -11.82
C GLU A 16 -1.79 -6.00 -11.09
N LYS A 17 -1.14 -7.10 -11.47
CA LYS A 17 0.12 -7.55 -10.86
C LYS A 17 1.26 -6.54 -11.01
N ASP A 18 1.35 -5.89 -12.17
CA ASP A 18 2.38 -4.86 -12.41
C ASP A 18 2.08 -3.58 -11.60
N ASN A 19 0.81 -3.24 -11.40
CA ASN A 19 0.40 -2.09 -10.60
C ASN A 19 0.66 -2.29 -9.10
N GLU A 20 0.63 -3.53 -8.60
CA GLU A 20 0.87 -3.85 -7.18
C GLU A 20 2.35 -4.07 -6.83
N ARG A 21 3.22 -4.18 -7.83
CA ARG A 21 4.65 -4.43 -7.62
C ARG A 21 5.31 -3.45 -6.65
N PRO A 22 5.10 -2.12 -6.73
CA PRO A 22 5.68 -1.18 -5.78
C PRO A 22 5.22 -1.41 -4.34
N LEU A 23 3.96 -1.79 -4.13
CA LEU A 23 3.43 -2.15 -2.82
C LEU A 23 4.15 -3.37 -2.24
N VAL A 24 4.29 -4.42 -3.04
CA VAL A 24 4.98 -5.65 -2.61
C VAL A 24 6.45 -5.37 -2.29
N GLU A 25 7.12 -4.49 -3.05
CA GLU A 25 8.50 -4.07 -2.79
C GLU A 25 8.62 -3.31 -1.46
N ASP A 26 7.68 -2.41 -1.15
CA ASP A 26 7.65 -1.67 0.10
C ASP A 26 7.41 -2.57 1.30
N ILE A 27 6.40 -3.46 1.23
CA ILE A 27 6.11 -4.41 2.30
C ILE A 27 7.33 -5.32 2.56
N ARG A 28 8.03 -5.77 1.51
CA ARG A 28 9.24 -6.58 1.66
C ARG A 28 10.40 -5.80 2.28
N LEU A 29 10.56 -4.54 1.91
CA LEU A 29 11.60 -3.68 2.48
C LEU A 29 11.34 -3.45 3.96
N LEU A 30 10.14 -2.99 4.32
CA LEU A 30 9.77 -2.70 5.70
C LEU A 30 9.78 -3.95 6.58
N GLY A 31 9.30 -5.09 6.05
CA GLY A 31 9.36 -6.37 6.76
C GLY A 31 10.77 -6.86 7.02
N ARG A 32 11.73 -6.61 6.11
CA ARG A 32 13.14 -6.94 6.31
C ARG A 32 13.76 -6.07 7.40
N ILE A 33 13.54 -4.75 7.34
CA ILE A 33 14.03 -3.82 8.36
C ILE A 33 13.49 -4.21 9.74
N LEU A 34 12.19 -4.47 9.85
CA LEU A 34 11.58 -4.93 11.09
C LEU A 34 12.21 -6.24 11.59
N GLY A 35 12.49 -7.19 10.69
CA GLY A 35 13.15 -8.46 11.04
C GLY A 35 14.56 -8.26 11.57
N ASP A 36 15.31 -7.33 11.00
CA ASP A 36 16.67 -6.99 11.46
C ASP A 36 16.62 -6.34 12.84
N GLU A 37 15.69 -5.42 13.09
CA GLU A 37 15.45 -4.79 14.40
C GLU A 37 15.07 -5.83 15.47
N ILE A 38 14.16 -6.75 15.16
CA ILE A 38 13.77 -7.82 16.10
C ILE A 38 14.98 -8.68 16.44
N ARG A 39 15.81 -9.03 15.45
CA ARG A 39 17.01 -9.83 15.67
C ARG A 39 18.03 -9.12 16.55
N GLU A 40 18.19 -7.81 16.39
CA GLU A 40 19.11 -7.00 17.17
C GLU A 40 18.61 -6.79 18.61
N GLN A 41 17.33 -6.48 18.80
CA GLN A 41 16.78 -6.10 20.10
C GLN A 41 16.32 -7.29 20.96
N GLU A 42 15.70 -8.30 20.35
CA GLU A 42 15.13 -9.45 21.06
C GLU A 42 15.96 -10.75 20.87
N GLY A 43 16.95 -10.71 20.00
CA GLY A 43 17.87 -11.80 19.72
C GLY A 43 17.44 -12.76 18.61
N PRO A 44 18.37 -13.60 18.12
CA PRO A 44 18.12 -14.51 16.99
C PRO A 44 16.98 -15.50 17.24
N ALA A 45 16.86 -16.01 18.47
CA ALA A 45 15.84 -17.01 18.81
C ALA A 45 14.41 -16.45 18.68
N ALA A 46 14.18 -15.18 19.05
CA ALA A 46 12.92 -14.51 18.90
C ALA A 46 12.59 -14.31 17.41
N PHE A 47 13.56 -13.86 16.63
CA PHE A 47 13.41 -13.71 15.18
C PHE A 47 13.08 -15.04 14.49
N GLU A 48 13.79 -16.12 14.79
CA GLU A 48 13.53 -17.44 14.21
C GLU A 48 12.13 -17.96 14.55
N LEU A 49 11.67 -17.74 15.77
CA LEU A 49 10.33 -18.09 16.20
C LEU A 49 9.28 -17.35 15.40
N ILE A 50 9.41 -16.03 15.24
CA ILE A 50 8.49 -15.17 14.49
C ILE A 50 8.47 -15.58 13.01
N GLU A 51 9.63 -15.81 12.40
CA GLU A 51 9.73 -16.26 11.02
C GLU A 51 9.11 -17.64 10.80
N LYS A 52 9.26 -18.55 11.75
CA LYS A 52 8.62 -19.87 11.70
C LYS A 52 7.10 -19.75 11.74
N ILE A 53 6.56 -18.91 12.63
CA ILE A 53 5.11 -18.64 12.70
C ILE A 53 4.64 -18.03 11.38
N ARG A 54 5.34 -17.04 10.85
CA ARG A 54 5.02 -16.40 9.57
C ARG A 54 4.99 -17.41 8.43
N THR A 55 6.02 -18.23 8.32
CA THR A 55 6.14 -19.23 7.25
C THR A 55 5.02 -20.26 7.29
N LEU A 56 4.71 -20.81 8.48
CA LEU A 56 3.61 -21.75 8.66
C LEU A 56 2.25 -21.10 8.35
N SER A 57 2.06 -19.85 8.76
CA SER A 57 0.83 -19.10 8.48
C SER A 57 0.62 -18.85 6.98
N VAL A 58 1.70 -18.53 6.25
CA VAL A 58 1.66 -18.34 4.80
C VAL A 58 1.37 -19.66 4.09
N ALA A 59 2.04 -20.77 4.45
CA ALA A 59 1.81 -22.09 3.86
C ALA A 59 0.35 -22.53 4.06
N PHE A 60 -0.18 -22.35 5.26
CA PHE A 60 -1.58 -22.67 5.56
C PHE A 60 -2.55 -21.82 4.72
N ARG A 61 -2.37 -20.49 4.69
CA ARG A 61 -3.34 -19.60 4.04
C ARG A 61 -3.27 -19.60 2.52
N ARG A 62 -2.06 -19.68 1.95
CA ARG A 62 -1.85 -19.60 0.51
C ARG A 62 -2.00 -20.95 -0.17
N ASP A 63 -1.42 -21.97 0.44
CA ASP A 63 -1.27 -23.28 -0.17
C ASP A 63 -2.26 -24.30 0.42
N ALA A 64 -3.15 -23.88 1.37
CA ALA A 64 -4.10 -24.72 2.10
C ALA A 64 -3.45 -25.93 2.79
N ASP A 65 -2.20 -25.77 3.25
CA ASP A 65 -1.41 -26.84 3.88
C ASP A 65 -1.93 -27.14 5.30
N HIS A 66 -2.66 -28.25 5.44
CA HIS A 66 -3.21 -28.69 6.72
C HIS A 66 -2.14 -29.14 7.72
N GLU A 67 -0.99 -29.62 7.27
CA GLU A 67 0.10 -29.99 8.18
C GLU A 67 0.77 -28.73 8.74
N ALA A 68 0.92 -27.68 7.92
CA ALA A 68 1.34 -26.36 8.40
C ALA A 68 0.37 -25.77 9.44
N ASP A 69 -0.95 -25.93 9.26
CA ASP A 69 -1.96 -25.51 10.25
C ASP A 69 -1.78 -26.24 11.60
N LYS A 70 -1.64 -27.57 11.55
CA LYS A 70 -1.41 -28.38 12.76
C LYS A 70 -0.12 -27.99 13.47
N ALA A 71 0.97 -27.79 12.71
CA ALA A 71 2.26 -27.40 13.25
C ALA A 71 2.19 -25.98 13.86
N LEU A 72 1.51 -25.04 13.19
CA LEU A 72 1.28 -23.68 13.68
C LEU A 72 0.50 -23.71 15.01
N LYS A 73 -0.63 -24.41 15.06
CA LYS A 73 -1.43 -24.53 16.28
C LYS A 73 -0.66 -25.14 17.45
N LYS A 74 0.17 -26.18 17.18
CA LYS A 74 1.04 -26.79 18.19
C LYS A 74 2.07 -25.79 18.68
N LEU A 75 2.73 -25.06 17.77
CA LEU A 75 3.75 -24.07 18.10
C LEU A 75 3.16 -22.95 18.96
N LEU A 76 2.02 -22.37 18.54
CA LEU A 76 1.37 -21.29 19.28
C LEU A 76 0.93 -21.69 20.69
N LYS A 77 0.50 -22.96 20.89
CA LYS A 77 0.15 -23.49 22.22
C LYS A 77 1.36 -23.74 23.12
N SER A 78 2.57 -23.85 22.58
CA SER A 78 3.80 -24.08 23.33
C SER A 78 4.58 -22.81 23.71
N LEU A 79 4.08 -21.65 23.30
CA LEU A 79 4.73 -20.37 23.60
C LEU A 79 4.67 -20.03 25.08
N THR A 80 5.76 -19.50 25.59
CA THR A 80 5.76 -18.86 26.92
C THR A 80 5.06 -17.50 26.87
N GLY A 81 4.75 -16.90 28.04
CA GLY A 81 4.17 -15.57 28.11
C GLY A 81 5.00 -14.52 27.38
N ASP A 82 6.33 -14.52 27.62
CA ASP A 82 7.25 -13.56 26.99
C ASP A 82 7.32 -13.75 25.47
N GLN A 83 7.42 -15.00 25.02
CA GLN A 83 7.39 -15.32 23.59
C GLN A 83 6.07 -14.87 22.93
N THR A 84 4.95 -15.04 23.63
CA THR A 84 3.64 -14.58 23.13
C THR A 84 3.63 -13.07 22.97
N VAL A 85 4.16 -12.30 23.93
CA VAL A 85 4.26 -10.84 23.85
C VAL A 85 5.14 -10.41 22.67
N SER A 86 6.33 -11.03 22.50
CA SER A 86 7.24 -10.76 21.39
C SER A 86 6.55 -11.01 20.02
N VAL A 87 5.86 -12.14 19.89
CA VAL A 87 5.15 -12.50 18.66
C VAL A 87 4.04 -11.49 18.36
N ILE A 88 3.19 -11.16 19.34
CA ILE A 88 2.10 -10.18 19.16
C ILE A 88 2.69 -8.83 18.77
N ARG A 89 3.74 -8.36 19.44
CA ARG A 89 4.41 -7.09 19.15
C ARG A 89 4.94 -7.05 17.72
N ALA A 90 5.65 -8.09 17.29
CA ALA A 90 6.20 -8.17 15.94
C ALA A 90 5.12 -8.11 14.86
N PHE A 91 4.03 -8.87 14.99
CA PHE A 91 2.93 -8.84 14.02
C PHE A 91 2.13 -7.54 14.07
N THR A 92 2.02 -6.90 15.23
CA THR A 92 1.40 -5.57 15.35
C THR A 92 2.22 -4.53 14.58
N TYR A 93 3.53 -4.48 14.80
CA TYR A 93 4.39 -3.55 14.04
C TYR A 93 4.38 -3.85 12.54
N PHE A 94 4.43 -5.14 12.17
CA PHE A 94 4.31 -5.51 10.75
C PHE A 94 2.99 -5.02 10.12
N SER A 95 1.88 -5.12 10.85
CA SER A 95 0.58 -4.62 10.37
C SER A 95 0.57 -3.11 10.18
N HIS A 96 1.15 -2.34 11.11
CA HIS A 96 1.31 -0.89 10.97
C HIS A 96 2.15 -0.54 9.74
N LEU A 97 3.28 -1.20 9.55
CA LEU A 97 4.15 -0.96 8.39
C LEU A 97 3.48 -1.36 7.06
N ALA A 98 2.71 -2.44 7.05
CA ALA A 98 1.94 -2.86 5.88
C ALA A 98 0.86 -1.84 5.50
N ASN A 99 0.09 -1.35 6.48
CA ASN A 99 -0.91 -0.30 6.27
C ASN A 99 -0.25 0.98 5.73
N LEU A 100 0.90 1.37 6.27
CA LEU A 100 1.66 2.51 5.78
C LEU A 100 2.10 2.35 4.31
N ALA A 101 2.54 1.15 3.93
CA ALA A 101 2.89 0.83 2.55
C ALA A 101 1.66 0.90 1.62
N GLU A 102 0.51 0.42 2.08
CA GLU A 102 -0.76 0.51 1.35
C GLU A 102 -1.20 1.95 1.13
N ASP A 103 -1.17 2.79 2.16
CA ASP A 103 -1.49 4.23 2.06
C ASP A 103 -0.58 4.93 1.05
N ARG A 104 0.73 4.64 1.10
CA ARG A 104 1.69 5.17 0.14
C ARG A 104 1.40 4.70 -1.29
N HIS A 105 1.01 3.45 -1.43
CA HIS A 105 0.63 2.89 -2.74
C HIS A 105 -0.62 3.57 -3.30
N HIS A 106 -1.63 3.83 -2.48
CA HIS A 106 -2.82 4.58 -2.88
C HIS A 106 -2.47 5.99 -3.36
N ILE A 107 -1.60 6.70 -2.65
CA ILE A 107 -1.13 8.05 -3.05
C ILE A 107 -0.39 7.98 -4.40
N ARG A 108 0.50 7.00 -4.61
CA ARG A 108 1.18 6.80 -5.90
C ARG A 108 0.21 6.53 -7.05
N ARG A 109 -0.75 5.63 -6.84
CA ARG A 109 -1.76 5.32 -7.87
C ARG A 109 -2.59 6.56 -8.23
N ARG A 110 -3.01 7.31 -7.24
CA ARG A 110 -3.74 8.55 -7.45
C ARG A 110 -2.93 9.54 -8.30
N ALA A 111 -1.67 9.76 -7.98
CA ALA A 111 -0.79 10.65 -8.74
C ALA A 111 -0.57 10.18 -10.19
N ILE A 112 -0.54 8.87 -10.44
CA ILE A 112 -0.45 8.31 -11.81
C ILE A 112 -1.73 8.61 -12.59
N HIS A 113 -2.91 8.37 -12.02
CA HIS A 113 -4.20 8.66 -12.66
C HIS A 113 -4.39 10.15 -12.93
N GLU A 114 -4.04 11.01 -11.99
CA GLU A 114 -4.11 12.46 -12.17
C GLU A 114 -3.21 12.93 -13.33
N ARG A 115 -1.99 12.40 -13.46
CA ARG A 115 -1.08 12.71 -14.57
C ARG A 115 -1.59 12.17 -15.92
N ALA A 116 -2.27 11.05 -15.91
CA ALA A 116 -2.89 10.47 -17.10
C ALA A 116 -4.16 11.22 -17.53
N GLY A 117 -4.65 12.18 -16.74
CA GLY A 117 -5.91 12.87 -16.97
C GLY A 117 -7.15 12.02 -16.70
N ASP A 118 -6.96 10.90 -16.00
CA ASP A 118 -8.05 10.02 -15.62
C ASP A 118 -8.87 10.65 -14.49
N THR A 119 -10.17 10.70 -14.67
CA THR A 119 -11.10 11.13 -13.63
C THR A 119 -11.43 9.97 -12.71
N GLN A 120 -11.13 10.14 -11.42
CA GLN A 120 -11.41 9.11 -10.43
C GLN A 120 -12.89 9.08 -10.04
N GLU A 121 -13.46 7.88 -10.00
CA GLU A 121 -14.78 7.64 -9.44
C GLU A 121 -14.85 8.20 -8.00
N GLY A 122 -15.93 8.89 -7.66
CA GLY A 122 -16.10 9.57 -6.37
C GLY A 122 -15.42 10.95 -6.26
N SER A 123 -14.72 11.42 -7.30
CA SER A 123 -14.20 12.80 -7.34
C SER A 123 -15.29 13.83 -7.61
N ILE A 124 -15.03 15.07 -7.19
CA ILE A 124 -15.92 16.20 -7.47
C ILE A 124 -16.10 16.38 -8.98
N ASP A 125 -15.05 16.19 -9.77
CA ASP A 125 -15.10 16.34 -11.23
C ASP A 125 -16.04 15.34 -11.88
N VAL A 126 -16.01 14.08 -11.45
CA VAL A 126 -16.95 13.03 -11.90
C VAL A 126 -18.38 13.38 -11.46
N ALA A 127 -18.57 13.79 -10.22
CA ALA A 127 -19.88 14.17 -9.70
C ALA A 127 -20.46 15.36 -10.49
N MET A 128 -19.68 16.41 -10.73
CA MET A 128 -20.09 17.58 -11.51
C MET A 128 -20.38 17.24 -12.98
N SER A 129 -19.58 16.36 -13.56
CA SER A 129 -19.79 15.88 -14.93
C SER A 129 -21.10 15.10 -15.04
N ARG A 130 -21.40 14.23 -14.09
CA ARG A 130 -22.66 13.48 -14.02
C ARG A 130 -23.87 14.39 -13.83
N LEU A 131 -23.78 15.41 -12.96
CA LEU A 131 -24.84 16.37 -12.75
C LEU A 131 -25.13 17.18 -14.02
N ARG A 132 -24.10 17.60 -14.75
CA ARG A 132 -24.25 18.28 -16.05
C ARG A 132 -24.89 17.36 -17.09
N TRP A 133 -24.43 16.12 -17.18
CA TRP A 133 -24.97 15.14 -18.12
C TRP A 133 -26.44 14.81 -17.81
N ALA A 134 -26.83 14.78 -16.53
CA ALA A 134 -28.21 14.63 -16.10
C ALA A 134 -29.08 15.90 -16.33
N GLY A 135 -28.52 16.97 -16.91
CA GLY A 135 -29.24 18.20 -17.21
C GLY A 135 -29.56 19.09 -16.00
N ILE A 136 -28.87 18.85 -14.86
CA ILE A 136 -29.09 19.68 -13.66
C ILE A 136 -28.47 21.05 -13.86
N ALA A 137 -29.30 22.09 -13.68
CA ALA A 137 -28.89 23.48 -13.89
C ALA A 137 -27.79 23.90 -12.89
N PRO A 138 -26.74 24.64 -13.31
CA PRO A 138 -25.67 25.10 -12.42
C PRO A 138 -26.17 25.86 -11.19
N LYS A 139 -27.26 26.64 -11.34
CA LYS A 139 -27.90 27.36 -10.25
C LYS A 139 -28.43 26.40 -9.17
N THR A 140 -29.05 25.29 -9.57
CA THR A 140 -29.56 24.27 -8.64
C THR A 140 -28.42 23.63 -7.89
N ILE A 141 -27.31 23.26 -8.58
CA ILE A 141 -26.12 22.70 -7.97
C ILE A 141 -25.56 23.67 -6.93
N SER A 142 -25.35 24.92 -7.30
CA SER A 142 -24.84 25.96 -6.40
C SER A 142 -25.72 26.17 -5.17
N GLN A 143 -27.04 26.21 -5.35
CA GLN A 143 -27.98 26.35 -4.24
C GLN A 143 -27.98 25.17 -3.32
N THR A 144 -27.92 23.95 -3.84
CA THR A 144 -27.83 22.72 -3.04
C THR A 144 -26.57 22.70 -2.22
N LEU A 145 -25.41 23.00 -2.81
CA LEU A 145 -24.14 23.05 -2.11
C LEU A 145 -24.11 24.15 -1.05
N ALA A 146 -24.68 25.33 -1.33
CA ALA A 146 -24.77 26.44 -0.37
C ALA A 146 -25.66 26.12 0.85
N GLN A 147 -26.61 25.22 0.68
CA GLN A 147 -27.52 24.77 1.73
C GLN A 147 -27.05 23.47 2.40
N SER A 148 -26.00 22.82 1.87
CA SER A 148 -25.44 21.61 2.44
C SER A 148 -24.65 21.91 3.68
N TYR A 149 -24.78 21.04 4.68
CA TYR A 149 -24.01 21.08 5.90
C TYR A 149 -23.17 19.80 6.01
N VAL A 150 -21.86 19.93 6.02
CA VAL A 150 -20.93 18.81 6.22
C VAL A 150 -20.33 18.92 7.60
N SER A 151 -20.65 17.97 8.47
CA SER A 151 -20.12 17.90 9.82
C SER A 151 -19.25 16.64 9.97
N PRO A 152 -17.94 16.79 10.09
CA PRO A 152 -17.10 15.66 10.46
C PRO A 152 -17.41 15.23 11.90
N VAL A 153 -17.75 13.97 12.08
CA VAL A 153 -17.97 13.38 13.40
C VAL A 153 -16.68 12.70 13.85
N LEU A 154 -16.06 13.28 14.86
CA LEU A 154 -14.89 12.67 15.51
C LEU A 154 -15.37 11.74 16.61
N THR A 155 -15.10 10.47 16.48
CA THR A 155 -15.36 9.46 17.51
C THR A 155 -14.04 8.98 18.09
N ALA A 156 -13.94 8.91 19.41
CA ALA A 156 -12.82 8.24 20.06
C ALA A 156 -13.05 6.72 19.97
N HIS A 157 -12.39 6.07 19.02
CA HIS A 157 -12.40 4.61 18.91
C HIS A 157 -11.15 4.06 19.63
N PRO A 158 -11.28 3.31 20.75
CA PRO A 158 -10.13 2.90 21.56
C PRO A 158 -9.09 2.07 20.82
N THR A 159 -9.49 1.36 19.77
CA THR A 159 -8.59 0.55 18.94
C THR A 159 -7.74 1.37 17.97
N GLU A 160 -8.11 2.62 17.71
CA GLU A 160 -7.40 3.53 16.81
C GLU A 160 -6.53 4.54 17.56
N VAL A 161 -6.63 4.57 18.90
CA VAL A 161 -5.82 5.48 19.72
C VAL A 161 -4.40 4.96 19.81
N GLN A 162 -3.49 5.63 19.13
CA GLN A 162 -2.06 5.33 19.15
C GLN A 162 -1.29 6.38 19.96
N ARG A 163 -0.14 5.96 20.51
CA ARG A 163 0.76 6.89 21.17
C ARG A 163 1.33 7.88 20.15
N LYS A 164 1.48 9.13 20.57
CA LYS A 164 2.08 10.17 19.70
C LYS A 164 3.43 9.76 19.12
N SER A 165 4.27 9.07 19.91
CA SER A 165 5.56 8.58 19.44
C SER A 165 5.48 7.56 18.29
N ILE A 166 4.44 6.72 18.26
CA ILE A 166 4.19 5.79 17.15
C ILE A 166 3.75 6.56 15.91
N LEU A 167 2.81 7.50 16.06
CA LEU A 167 2.35 8.34 14.96
C LEU A 167 3.47 9.20 14.36
N ASP A 168 4.37 9.72 15.20
CA ASP A 168 5.54 10.48 14.73
C ASP A 168 6.49 9.57 13.94
N ALA A 169 6.79 8.37 14.43
CA ALA A 169 7.63 7.40 13.73
C ALA A 169 7.01 6.92 12.40
N GLU A 170 5.70 6.67 12.36
CA GLU A 170 4.98 6.32 11.13
C GLU A 170 5.06 7.45 10.09
N ARG A 171 4.94 8.72 10.53
CA ARG A 171 5.09 9.90 9.67
C ARG A 171 6.50 9.99 9.08
N ASP A 172 7.51 9.78 9.90
CA ASP A 172 8.92 9.82 9.46
C ASP A 172 9.20 8.71 8.43
N ILE A 173 8.71 7.49 8.67
CA ILE A 173 8.80 6.38 7.71
C ILE A 173 8.08 6.73 6.41
N ALA A 174 6.86 7.30 6.48
CA ALA A 174 6.10 7.72 5.30
C ALA A 174 6.87 8.77 4.49
N GLN A 175 7.53 9.70 5.15
CA GLN A 175 8.37 10.72 4.50
C GLN A 175 9.56 10.07 3.78
N LEU A 176 10.29 9.18 4.45
CA LEU A 176 11.43 8.46 3.84
C LEU A 176 11.02 7.64 2.62
N LEU A 177 9.85 6.97 2.68
CA LEU A 177 9.31 6.26 1.52
C LEU A 177 8.97 7.23 0.37
N THR A 178 8.48 8.43 0.69
CA THR A 178 8.21 9.48 -0.31
C THR A 178 9.48 9.93 -1.00
N GLU A 179 10.50 10.26 -0.24
CA GLU A 179 11.81 10.68 -0.75
C GLU A 179 12.44 9.60 -1.63
N ARG A 180 12.34 8.33 -1.21
CA ARG A 180 12.78 7.19 -2.02
C ARG A 180 12.05 7.09 -3.35
N ASP A 181 10.74 7.29 -3.36
CA ASP A 181 9.95 7.28 -4.59
C ASP A 181 10.36 8.42 -5.54
N GLU A 182 10.62 9.60 -5.00
CA GLU A 182 11.12 10.74 -5.78
C GLU A 182 12.50 10.48 -6.40
N ILE A 183 13.41 9.87 -5.65
CA ILE A 183 14.72 9.48 -6.15
C ILE A 183 14.59 8.47 -7.28
N LYS A 184 13.76 7.44 -7.12
CA LYS A 184 13.49 6.45 -8.18
C LYS A 184 12.93 7.11 -9.44
N MET A 185 11.98 8.04 -9.29
CA MET A 185 11.39 8.76 -10.43
C MET A 185 12.41 9.65 -11.16
N ARG A 186 13.27 10.32 -10.42
CA ARG A 186 14.36 11.13 -11.01
C ARG A 186 15.37 10.23 -11.74
N GLY A 187 15.79 9.12 -11.15
CA GLY A 187 16.67 8.14 -11.79
C GLY A 187 16.11 7.64 -13.11
N ALA A 188 14.87 7.17 -13.12
CA ALA A 188 14.19 6.72 -14.33
C ALA A 188 14.06 7.83 -15.40
N PHE A 189 13.85 9.08 -14.99
CA PHE A 189 13.81 10.22 -15.91
C PHE A 189 15.16 10.48 -16.60
N PHE A 190 16.26 10.36 -15.86
CA PHE A 190 17.60 10.53 -16.42
C PHE A 190 18.01 9.37 -17.34
N GLU A 191 17.67 8.15 -17.00
CA GLU A 191 17.89 6.98 -17.87
C GLU A 191 17.12 7.13 -19.17
N ASN A 192 15.83 7.41 -19.15
CA ASN A 192 15.02 7.61 -20.35
C ASN A 192 15.53 8.78 -21.22
N LYS A 193 16.04 9.85 -20.59
CA LYS A 193 16.64 10.98 -21.32
C LYS A 193 17.95 10.59 -22.00
N LYS A 194 18.77 9.77 -21.33
CA LYS A 194 20.04 9.27 -21.89
C LYS A 194 19.76 8.38 -23.11
N ASP A 195 18.80 7.45 -22.99
CA ASP A 195 18.40 6.57 -24.11
C ASP A 195 17.85 7.36 -25.29
N ALA A 196 17.04 8.42 -25.03
CA ALA A 196 16.51 9.28 -26.09
C ALA A 196 17.58 10.13 -26.78
N LEU A 197 18.64 10.53 -26.07
CA LEU A 197 19.79 11.22 -26.66
C LEU A 197 20.61 10.26 -27.54
N THR A 198 20.90 9.06 -27.04
CA THR A 198 21.65 8.04 -27.77
C THR A 198 20.91 7.61 -29.05
N ALA A 199 19.57 7.53 -29.03
CA ALA A 199 18.78 7.22 -30.22
C ALA A 199 18.72 8.37 -31.26
N ARG A 200 19.12 9.60 -30.90
CA ARG A 200 19.22 10.74 -31.82
C ARG A 200 20.60 10.90 -32.47
N GLU A 201 21.61 10.23 -31.92
CA GLU A 201 22.99 10.26 -32.42
C GLU A 201 23.31 9.08 -33.36
N LEU A 202 22.38 8.13 -33.56
CA LEU A 202 22.38 7.04 -34.52
C LEU A 202 21.46 7.35 -35.70
#